data_dd64c53d816ba3afab389f19e6391a9f
#
_entry.id   dd64c53d816ba3afab389f19e6391a9f
#
_cell.length_a   1.000
_cell.length_b   1.000
_cell.length_c   1.000
_cell.angle_alpha   90.00
_cell.angle_beta   90.00
_cell.angle_gamma   90.00
#
_symmetry.space_group_name_H-M   'P 1'
#
loop_
_entity.id
_entity.type
_entity.pdbx_description
1 polymer ?
#
loop_
_entity_poly.entity_id
_entity_poly.type
_entity_poly.pdbx_seq_one_letter_code
_entity_poly.pdbx_strand_id
1 'polypeptide(L)'
;MRLGLVLSSEHGGNRVPARYRPDFVGAEKALASHAGWDPGSATLARELQRTLGAALIQAKVTRLLVELNRSLHHPQLFSRWVRHHTPDERELILERYWRTHRSAVEAAVRAAPEPTVLHVAVHSFTPRWKGRERSVDVGLLFDPGREREAACATRWIRALAAERPDLLIRRNRPYLGTSDGLTTHLRGVFPASRYLGIELEVSQRFPLGPAPAWRELIRALRRSLQASLSE
;
A
#
# COMPACT_ATOMS: atom_id res chain seq x y z
N MET A 1 20.03 14.68 5.23
CA MET A 1 18.78 15.46 5.40
C MET A 1 17.67 14.51 5.84
N ARG A 2 16.78 14.91 6.76
CA ARG A 2 15.68 14.04 7.20
C ARG A 2 14.54 14.08 6.18
N LEU A 3 13.97 12.91 5.83
CA LEU A 3 12.80 12.81 4.97
C LEU A 3 11.52 12.97 5.80
N GLY A 4 10.53 13.67 5.26
CA GLY A 4 9.16 13.59 5.74
C GLY A 4 8.60 12.20 5.47
N LEU A 5 7.63 11.73 6.27
CA LEU A 5 7.02 10.41 6.12
C LEU A 5 5.50 10.52 6.01
N VAL A 6 4.96 10.00 4.92
CA VAL A 6 3.52 9.81 4.71
C VAL A 6 3.26 8.32 4.47
N LEU A 7 2.23 7.79 5.10
CA LEU A 7 1.81 6.40 4.95
C LEU A 7 0.43 6.37 4.31
N SER A 8 0.20 5.39 3.43
CA SER A 8 -1.13 5.06 2.93
C SER A 8 -1.41 3.56 3.03
N SER A 9 -2.67 3.18 3.02
CA SER A 9 -3.08 1.78 2.91
C SER A 9 -4.40 1.72 2.15
N GLU A 10 -4.31 1.58 0.84
CA GLU A 10 -5.42 1.58 -0.10
C GLU A 10 -6.35 0.39 0.10
N HIS A 11 -5.79 -0.73 0.56
CA HIS A 11 -6.50 -1.99 0.77
C HIS A 11 -6.60 -2.39 2.25
N GLY A 12 -6.53 -1.38 3.16
CA GLY A 12 -6.53 -1.62 4.61
C GLY A 12 -7.87 -2.09 5.19
N GLY A 13 -8.95 -2.09 4.43
CA GLY A 13 -10.26 -2.50 4.89
C GLY A 13 -11.07 -3.26 3.85
N ASN A 14 -12.09 -3.99 4.35
CA ASN A 14 -13.01 -4.76 3.51
C ASN A 14 -14.49 -4.43 3.74
N ARG A 15 -14.77 -3.24 4.33
CA ARG A 15 -16.14 -2.82 4.61
C ARG A 15 -16.89 -2.49 3.31
N VAL A 16 -18.09 -3.04 3.17
CA VAL A 16 -19.06 -2.61 2.16
C VAL A 16 -19.98 -1.55 2.79
N PRO A 17 -20.04 -0.32 2.25
CA PRO A 17 -20.97 0.71 2.73
C PRO A 17 -22.43 0.25 2.57
N ALA A 18 -23.32 0.69 3.49
CA ALA A 18 -24.70 0.20 3.56
C ALA A 18 -25.45 0.25 2.22
N ARG A 19 -25.28 1.35 1.48
CA ARG A 19 -25.91 1.57 0.16
C ARG A 19 -25.59 0.45 -0.84
N TYR A 20 -24.39 -0.14 -0.80
CA TYR A 20 -23.91 -1.12 -1.78
C TYR A 20 -23.96 -2.56 -1.26
N ARG A 21 -24.45 -2.81 -0.04
CA ARG A 21 -24.56 -4.17 0.50
C ARG A 21 -25.38 -5.13 -0.37
N PRO A 22 -26.50 -4.71 -0.99
CA PRO A 22 -27.25 -5.60 -1.88
C PRO A 22 -26.42 -6.16 -3.03
N ASP A 23 -25.47 -5.39 -3.57
CA ASP A 23 -24.62 -5.83 -4.69
C ASP A 23 -23.63 -6.93 -4.28
N PHE A 24 -23.35 -7.06 -2.98
CA PHE A 24 -22.35 -7.98 -2.43
C PHE A 24 -22.95 -9.24 -1.79
N VAL A 25 -24.24 -9.51 -2.04
CA VAL A 25 -24.85 -10.79 -1.64
C VAL A 25 -24.13 -11.93 -2.38
N GLY A 26 -23.66 -12.93 -1.64
CA GLY A 26 -22.83 -14.03 -2.17
C GLY A 26 -21.36 -13.70 -2.41
N ALA A 27 -20.89 -12.50 -2.00
CA ALA A 27 -19.50 -12.08 -2.10
C ALA A 27 -18.68 -12.33 -0.82
N GLU A 28 -19.23 -12.97 0.20
CA GLU A 28 -18.67 -13.10 1.54
C GLU A 28 -17.24 -13.70 1.52
N LYS A 29 -17.06 -14.78 0.72
CA LYS A 29 -15.73 -15.41 0.55
C LYS A 29 -14.71 -14.47 -0.11
N ALA A 30 -15.14 -13.69 -1.09
CA ALA A 30 -14.27 -12.74 -1.76
C ALA A 30 -13.91 -11.57 -0.82
N LEU A 31 -14.88 -11.02 -0.10
CA LEU A 31 -14.68 -9.96 0.89
C LEU A 31 -13.74 -10.40 2.02
N ALA A 32 -13.83 -11.64 2.47
CA ALA A 32 -12.96 -12.18 3.53
C ALA A 32 -11.54 -12.52 3.05
N SER A 33 -11.31 -12.57 1.74
CA SER A 33 -10.03 -12.97 1.15
C SER A 33 -9.20 -11.76 0.68
N HIS A 34 -7.99 -12.05 0.19
CA HIS A 34 -7.12 -11.07 -0.47
C HIS A 34 -7.75 -10.37 -1.70
N ALA A 35 -8.86 -10.89 -2.22
CA ALA A 35 -9.60 -10.21 -3.26
C ALA A 35 -10.32 -8.96 -2.72
N GLY A 36 -10.74 -8.96 -1.46
CA GLY A 36 -11.46 -7.86 -0.81
C GLY A 36 -10.56 -6.83 -0.13
N TRP A 37 -9.42 -7.24 0.40
CA TRP A 37 -8.50 -6.41 1.19
C TRP A 37 -7.13 -7.06 1.35
N ASP A 38 -6.20 -6.34 1.96
CA ASP A 38 -4.85 -6.82 2.26
C ASP A 38 -4.72 -7.12 3.76
N PRO A 39 -4.89 -8.39 4.22
CA PRO A 39 -4.73 -8.75 5.63
C PRO A 39 -3.42 -8.24 6.23
N GLY A 40 -3.51 -7.58 7.39
CA GLY A 40 -2.35 -7.06 8.11
C GLY A 40 -1.87 -5.68 7.69
N SER A 41 -2.14 -5.20 6.46
CA SER A 41 -1.65 -3.90 5.96
C SER A 41 -2.07 -2.74 6.85
N ALA A 42 -3.34 -2.68 7.24
CA ALA A 42 -3.86 -1.65 8.13
C ALA A 42 -3.24 -1.67 9.53
N THR A 43 -2.95 -2.86 10.07
CA THR A 43 -2.28 -3.01 11.37
C THR A 43 -0.85 -2.52 11.30
N LEU A 44 -0.11 -2.94 10.26
CA LEU A 44 1.26 -2.48 10.02
C LEU A 44 1.32 -0.96 9.84
N ALA A 45 0.44 -0.40 8.99
CA ALA A 45 0.40 1.05 8.74
C ALA A 45 0.15 1.85 10.03
N ARG A 46 -0.79 1.42 10.89
CA ARG A 46 -1.03 2.07 12.19
C ARG A 46 0.14 1.96 13.16
N GLU A 47 0.83 0.82 13.21
CA GLU A 47 2.01 0.65 14.06
C GLU A 47 3.18 1.53 13.60
N LEU A 48 3.40 1.65 12.29
CA LEU A 48 4.37 2.59 11.73
C LEU A 48 3.99 4.04 12.02
N GLN A 49 2.71 4.41 11.83
CA GLN A 49 2.20 5.74 12.16
C GLN A 49 2.48 6.10 13.63
N ARG A 50 2.01 5.24 14.53
CA ARG A 50 2.11 5.49 15.99
C ARG A 50 3.53 5.67 16.47
N THR A 51 4.48 4.96 15.88
CA THR A 51 5.87 4.92 16.35
C THR A 51 6.77 5.93 15.63
N LEU A 52 6.48 6.29 14.39
CA LEU A 52 7.29 7.21 13.58
C LEU A 52 6.70 8.61 13.45
N GLY A 53 5.48 8.83 13.98
CA GLY A 53 4.80 10.14 13.93
C GLY A 53 4.36 10.55 12.51
N ALA A 54 4.12 9.59 11.62
CA ALA A 54 3.76 9.85 10.23
C ALA A 54 2.27 10.23 10.07
N ALA A 55 1.94 10.98 9.02
CA ALA A 55 0.57 11.07 8.56
C ALA A 55 0.14 9.72 7.95
N LEU A 56 -1.08 9.24 8.26
CA LEU A 56 -1.62 7.99 7.72
C LEU A 56 -2.98 8.22 7.07
N ILE A 57 -3.09 7.83 5.81
CA ILE A 57 -4.35 7.79 5.06
C ILE A 57 -4.71 6.33 4.82
N GLN A 58 -5.74 5.84 5.53
CA GLN A 58 -6.15 4.44 5.47
C GLN A 58 -7.56 4.29 4.91
N ALA A 59 -7.70 3.50 3.83
CA ALA A 59 -9.01 3.10 3.32
C ALA A 59 -9.69 2.09 4.26
N LYS A 60 -11.01 2.25 4.40
CA LYS A 60 -11.86 1.34 5.21
C LYS A 60 -12.76 0.47 4.33
N VAL A 61 -12.99 0.89 3.08
CA VAL A 61 -13.85 0.19 2.13
C VAL A 61 -13.08 -0.89 1.40
N THR A 62 -13.82 -1.93 0.98
CA THR A 62 -13.26 -3.00 0.19
C THR A 62 -12.81 -2.52 -1.19
N ARG A 63 -11.67 -3.01 -1.67
CA ARG A 63 -11.22 -2.79 -3.05
C ARG A 63 -12.17 -3.36 -4.10
N LEU A 64 -13.11 -4.23 -3.71
CA LEU A 64 -14.14 -4.76 -4.59
C LEU A 64 -15.23 -3.73 -4.92
N LEU A 65 -15.37 -2.67 -4.11
CA LEU A 65 -16.24 -1.53 -4.44
C LEU A 65 -15.56 -0.63 -5.47
N VAL A 66 -14.35 -0.21 -5.19
CA VAL A 66 -13.50 0.56 -6.09
C VAL A 66 -12.02 0.34 -5.72
N GLU A 67 -11.21 0.09 -6.73
CA GLU A 67 -9.81 -0.19 -6.56
C GLU A 67 -9.00 1.13 -6.46
N LEU A 68 -8.67 1.51 -5.23
CA LEU A 68 -8.02 2.80 -4.94
C LEU A 68 -6.58 2.88 -5.46
N ASN A 69 -5.94 1.73 -5.67
CA ASN A 69 -4.58 1.64 -6.21
C ASN A 69 -4.56 1.39 -7.72
N ARG A 70 -5.56 1.87 -8.47
CA ARG A 70 -5.59 1.83 -9.95
C ARG A 70 -6.01 3.18 -10.53
N SER A 71 -5.57 3.46 -11.76
CA SER A 71 -6.00 4.64 -12.51
C SER A 71 -7.47 4.53 -12.92
N LEU A 72 -8.08 5.67 -13.30
CA LEU A 72 -9.47 5.73 -13.74
C LEU A 72 -9.77 4.87 -14.98
N HIS A 73 -8.75 4.62 -15.80
CA HIS A 73 -8.89 3.86 -17.04
C HIS A 73 -8.59 2.36 -16.88
N HIS A 74 -8.21 1.94 -15.67
CA HIS A 74 -7.86 0.55 -15.43
C HIS A 74 -9.10 -0.36 -15.50
N PRO A 75 -9.08 -1.49 -16.27
CA PRO A 75 -10.26 -2.34 -16.48
C PRO A 75 -10.75 -3.02 -15.20
N GLN A 76 -9.94 -3.09 -14.16
CA GLN A 76 -10.30 -3.65 -12.85
C GLN A 76 -10.58 -2.57 -11.80
N LEU A 77 -10.84 -1.30 -12.21
CA LEU A 77 -11.19 -0.22 -11.28
C LEU A 77 -12.46 -0.55 -10.49
N PHE A 78 -13.43 -1.15 -11.15
CA PHE A 78 -14.65 -1.65 -10.55
C PHE A 78 -14.72 -3.18 -10.67
N SER A 79 -15.07 -3.83 -9.57
CA SER A 79 -15.24 -5.27 -9.58
C SER A 79 -16.51 -5.71 -10.29
N ARG A 80 -16.64 -7.03 -10.52
CA ARG A 80 -17.86 -7.61 -11.13
C ARG A 80 -19.15 -7.31 -10.34
N TRP A 81 -19.05 -7.03 -9.05
CA TRP A 81 -20.20 -6.75 -8.17
C TRP A 81 -20.77 -5.34 -8.36
N VAL A 82 -19.99 -4.39 -8.88
CA VAL A 82 -20.40 -2.99 -9.01
C VAL A 82 -20.29 -2.42 -10.43
N ARG A 83 -19.61 -3.11 -11.34
CA ARG A 83 -19.43 -2.61 -12.73
C ARG A 83 -20.72 -2.49 -13.54
N HIS A 84 -21.83 -3.11 -13.07
CA HIS A 84 -23.16 -3.02 -13.68
C HIS A 84 -23.88 -1.71 -13.35
N HIS A 85 -23.43 -0.95 -12.34
CA HIS A 85 -23.99 0.34 -12.00
C HIS A 85 -23.91 1.33 -13.16
N THR A 86 -24.84 2.29 -13.18
CA THR A 86 -24.85 3.37 -14.17
C THR A 86 -23.57 4.21 -14.10
N PRO A 87 -23.21 4.97 -15.14
CA PRO A 87 -22.09 5.89 -15.10
C PRO A 87 -22.17 6.85 -13.91
N ASP A 88 -23.37 7.40 -13.61
CA ASP A 88 -23.58 8.34 -12.51
C ASP A 88 -23.32 7.70 -11.14
N GLU A 89 -23.80 6.47 -10.92
CA GLU A 89 -23.51 5.72 -9.69
C GLU A 89 -22.03 5.43 -9.54
N ARG A 90 -21.35 5.05 -10.61
CA ARG A 90 -19.89 4.84 -10.58
C ARG A 90 -19.15 6.12 -10.30
N GLU A 91 -19.61 7.25 -10.84
CA GLU A 91 -19.03 8.57 -10.55
C GLU A 91 -19.19 8.95 -9.08
N LEU A 92 -20.34 8.69 -8.45
CA LEU A 92 -20.53 8.89 -7.01
C LEU A 92 -19.58 8.03 -6.16
N ILE A 93 -19.31 6.78 -6.58
CA ILE A 93 -18.32 5.91 -5.92
C ILE A 93 -16.92 6.51 -6.06
N LEU A 94 -16.54 6.99 -7.25
CA LEU A 94 -15.24 7.62 -7.50
C LEU A 94 -15.05 8.86 -6.63
N GLU A 95 -16.01 9.78 -6.63
CA GLU A 95 -15.94 11.00 -5.81
C GLU A 95 -15.77 10.67 -4.33
N ARG A 96 -16.63 9.78 -3.83
CA ARG A 96 -16.70 9.52 -2.39
C ARG A 96 -15.53 8.72 -1.84
N TYR A 97 -14.91 7.86 -2.65
CA TYR A 97 -13.88 6.94 -2.15
C TYR A 97 -12.56 7.08 -2.89
N TRP A 98 -12.56 7.08 -4.22
CA TRP A 98 -11.33 7.07 -4.99
C TRP A 98 -10.63 8.44 -4.98
N ARG A 99 -11.34 9.53 -5.36
CA ARG A 99 -10.78 10.88 -5.35
C ARG A 99 -10.48 11.34 -3.92
N THR A 100 -11.40 11.11 -3.00
CA THR A 100 -11.21 11.46 -1.58
C THR A 100 -9.93 10.84 -1.02
N HIS A 101 -9.67 9.55 -1.26
CA HIS A 101 -8.47 8.88 -0.77
C HIS A 101 -7.20 9.47 -1.39
N ARG A 102 -7.17 9.59 -2.72
CA ARG A 102 -6.00 10.10 -3.45
C ARG A 102 -5.69 11.55 -3.11
N SER A 103 -6.70 12.40 -3.06
CA SER A 103 -6.55 13.81 -2.67
C SER A 103 -6.03 13.95 -1.23
N ALA A 104 -6.46 13.07 -0.32
CA ALA A 104 -5.95 13.08 1.06
C ALA A 104 -4.46 12.69 1.13
N VAL A 105 -4.00 11.69 0.35
CA VAL A 105 -2.58 11.34 0.29
C VAL A 105 -1.78 12.47 -0.35
N GLU A 106 -2.26 13.04 -1.46
CA GLU A 106 -1.62 14.18 -2.12
C GLU A 106 -1.51 15.39 -1.19
N ALA A 107 -2.58 15.73 -0.47
CA ALA A 107 -2.59 16.81 0.52
C ALA A 107 -1.58 16.55 1.65
N ALA A 108 -1.48 15.33 2.15
CA ALA A 108 -0.50 14.98 3.18
C ALA A 108 0.94 15.15 2.69
N VAL A 109 1.24 14.78 1.44
CA VAL A 109 2.56 15.00 0.82
C VAL A 109 2.85 16.49 0.66
N ARG A 110 1.85 17.31 0.28
CA ARG A 110 2.01 18.77 0.16
C ARG A 110 2.24 19.44 1.51
N ALA A 111 1.52 18.99 2.54
CA ALA A 111 1.55 19.59 3.88
C ALA A 111 2.79 19.21 4.70
N ALA A 112 3.52 18.17 4.32
CA ALA A 112 4.72 17.75 5.05
C ALA A 112 5.78 18.87 5.02
N PRO A 113 6.35 19.26 6.18
CA PRO A 113 7.28 20.39 6.28
C PRO A 113 8.63 20.11 5.66
N GLU A 114 9.04 18.85 5.57
CA GLU A 114 10.32 18.47 4.98
C GLU A 114 10.32 18.69 3.46
N PRO A 115 11.46 19.11 2.87
CA PRO A 115 11.54 19.40 1.44
C PRO A 115 11.35 18.15 0.57
N THR A 116 11.67 16.97 1.10
CA THR A 116 11.46 15.68 0.43
C THR A 116 10.64 14.75 1.32
N VAL A 117 9.64 14.10 0.74
CA VAL A 117 8.72 13.20 1.44
C VAL A 117 8.87 11.79 0.90
N LEU A 118 9.12 10.85 1.81
CA LEU A 118 8.93 9.43 1.54
C LEU A 118 7.46 9.08 1.79
N HIS A 119 6.77 8.66 0.75
CA HIS A 119 5.45 8.04 0.84
C HIS A 119 5.61 6.53 0.80
N VAL A 120 5.08 5.85 1.82
CA VAL A 120 5.04 4.38 1.87
C VAL A 120 3.60 3.91 1.78
N ALA A 121 3.25 3.29 0.65
CA ALA A 121 1.98 2.60 0.47
C ALA A 121 2.11 1.17 1.04
N VAL A 122 1.30 0.86 2.07
CA VAL A 122 1.43 -0.39 2.85
C VAL A 122 0.44 -1.42 2.36
N HIS A 123 0.97 -2.50 1.79
CA HIS A 123 0.23 -3.61 1.21
C HIS A 123 0.61 -4.96 1.81
N SER A 124 -0.16 -5.98 1.48
CA SER A 124 0.22 -7.37 1.69
C SER A 124 -0.27 -8.26 0.54
N PHE A 125 0.50 -9.29 0.23
CA PHE A 125 0.23 -10.19 -0.89
C PHE A 125 0.12 -11.64 -0.45
N THR A 126 -0.65 -12.44 -1.23
CA THR A 126 -0.77 -13.88 -0.98
C THR A 126 0.55 -14.61 -1.20
N PRO A 127 0.97 -15.51 -0.28
CA PRO A 127 2.21 -16.28 -0.42
C PRO A 127 2.17 -17.28 -1.59
N ARG A 128 0.97 -17.66 -2.05
CA ARG A 128 0.77 -18.53 -3.23
C ARG A 128 -0.09 -17.80 -4.27
N TRP A 129 0.29 -17.92 -5.54
CA TRP A 129 -0.47 -17.38 -6.66
C TRP A 129 -0.50 -18.35 -7.83
N LYS A 130 -1.69 -18.69 -8.32
CA LYS A 130 -1.88 -19.68 -9.41
C LYS A 130 -1.13 -20.98 -9.16
N GLY A 131 -1.23 -21.51 -7.92
CA GLY A 131 -0.63 -22.77 -7.52
C GLY A 131 0.89 -22.72 -7.21
N ARG A 132 1.57 -21.61 -7.48
CA ARG A 132 3.02 -21.43 -7.25
C ARG A 132 3.28 -20.61 -5.99
N GLU A 133 4.28 -20.98 -5.22
CA GLU A 133 4.77 -20.19 -4.10
C GLU A 133 5.55 -18.98 -4.60
N ARG A 134 5.39 -17.86 -3.89
CA ARG A 134 6.16 -16.65 -4.11
C ARG A 134 7.34 -16.61 -3.14
N SER A 135 8.57 -16.72 -3.67
CA SER A 135 9.81 -16.65 -2.88
C SER A 135 10.13 -15.20 -2.47
N VAL A 136 9.19 -14.57 -1.77
CA VAL A 136 9.28 -13.19 -1.27
C VAL A 136 8.59 -13.14 0.09
N ASP A 137 9.26 -12.56 1.08
CA ASP A 137 8.68 -12.25 2.38
C ASP A 137 8.29 -10.78 2.47
N VAL A 138 9.20 -9.92 2.03
CA VAL A 138 9.02 -8.47 1.96
C VAL A 138 9.48 -7.97 0.61
N GLY A 139 8.62 -7.26 -0.08
CA GLY A 139 8.91 -6.52 -1.30
C GLY A 139 8.98 -5.02 -1.05
N LEU A 140 9.98 -4.35 -1.60
CA LEU A 140 9.99 -2.90 -1.74
C LEU A 140 9.90 -2.58 -3.23
N LEU A 141 8.76 -2.01 -3.63
CA LEU A 141 8.45 -1.67 -5.00
C LEU A 141 8.68 -0.16 -5.20
N PHE A 142 9.49 0.18 -6.17
CA PHE A 142 9.89 1.55 -6.46
C PHE A 142 10.24 1.73 -7.93
N ASP A 143 10.35 2.96 -8.39
CA ASP A 143 10.81 3.27 -9.73
C ASP A 143 12.35 3.32 -9.77
N PRO A 144 13.02 2.35 -10.42
CA PRO A 144 14.48 2.33 -10.52
C PRO A 144 15.06 3.50 -11.35
N GLY A 145 14.25 4.14 -12.20
CA GLY A 145 14.62 5.33 -12.96
C GLY A 145 14.69 6.62 -12.14
N ARG A 146 14.17 6.60 -10.89
CA ARG A 146 14.23 7.73 -9.95
C ARG A 146 15.34 7.47 -8.93
N GLU A 147 16.54 7.97 -9.19
CA GLU A 147 17.76 7.66 -8.41
C GLU A 147 17.59 7.80 -6.89
N ARG A 148 17.01 8.92 -6.41
CA ARG A 148 16.81 9.15 -4.97
C ARG A 148 15.84 8.15 -4.35
N GLU A 149 14.79 7.77 -5.09
CA GLU A 149 13.84 6.75 -4.66
C GLU A 149 14.50 5.38 -4.58
N ALA A 150 15.27 5.00 -5.59
CA ALA A 150 16.04 3.76 -5.64
C ALA A 150 17.11 3.70 -4.54
N ALA A 151 17.79 4.82 -4.26
CA ALA A 151 18.75 4.93 -3.17
C ALA A 151 18.06 4.75 -1.79
N CYS A 152 16.91 5.40 -1.57
CA CYS A 152 16.13 5.27 -0.34
C CYS A 152 15.68 3.81 -0.13
N ALA A 153 15.09 3.18 -1.16
CA ALA A 153 14.69 1.78 -1.11
C ALA A 153 15.88 0.84 -0.82
N THR A 154 17.04 1.13 -1.41
CA THR A 154 18.27 0.35 -1.18
C THR A 154 18.74 0.45 0.26
N ARG A 155 18.73 1.66 0.86
CA ARG A 155 19.08 1.84 2.29
C ARG A 155 18.14 1.06 3.18
N TRP A 156 16.82 1.15 2.92
CA TRP A 156 15.83 0.43 3.70
C TRP A 156 15.99 -1.09 3.59
N ILE A 157 16.21 -1.63 2.39
CA ILE A 157 16.47 -3.06 2.17
C ILE A 157 17.69 -3.51 2.97
N ARG A 158 18.80 -2.75 2.94
CA ARG A 158 20.02 -3.07 3.69
C ARG A 158 19.77 -3.07 5.20
N ALA A 159 19.08 -2.05 5.71
CA ALA A 159 18.75 -1.96 7.13
C ALA A 159 17.82 -3.12 7.56
N LEU A 160 16.83 -3.49 6.74
CA LEU A 160 15.94 -4.61 7.04
C LEU A 160 16.67 -5.96 6.98
N ALA A 161 17.56 -6.15 6.01
CA ALA A 161 18.35 -7.37 5.89
C ALA A 161 19.33 -7.55 7.06
N ALA A 162 19.88 -6.46 7.61
CA ALA A 162 20.69 -6.52 8.80
C ALA A 162 19.89 -6.89 10.07
N GLU A 163 18.63 -6.40 10.17
CA GLU A 163 17.72 -6.73 11.28
C GLU A 163 17.17 -8.16 11.20
N ARG A 164 16.95 -8.65 9.97
CA ARG A 164 16.29 -9.92 9.69
C ARG A 164 16.94 -10.61 8.48
N PRO A 165 18.13 -11.21 8.67
CA PRO A 165 18.86 -11.91 7.60
C PRO A 165 18.15 -13.19 7.11
N ASP A 166 17.15 -13.67 7.86
CA ASP A 166 16.32 -14.81 7.54
C ASP A 166 15.22 -14.52 6.51
N LEU A 167 14.92 -13.23 6.24
CA LEU A 167 13.86 -12.84 5.33
C LEU A 167 14.29 -12.82 3.86
N LEU A 168 13.41 -13.27 2.99
CA LEU A 168 13.54 -13.12 1.54
C LEU A 168 13.04 -11.74 1.11
N ILE A 169 13.92 -10.73 1.23
CA ILE A 169 13.62 -9.36 0.83
C ILE A 169 13.92 -9.20 -0.65
N ARG A 170 12.99 -8.61 -1.41
CA ARG A 170 13.12 -8.46 -2.85
C ARG A 170 12.79 -7.04 -3.33
N ARG A 171 13.53 -6.58 -4.34
CA ARG A 171 13.27 -5.34 -5.08
C ARG A 171 12.25 -5.63 -6.18
N ASN A 172 11.21 -4.79 -6.29
CA ASN A 172 10.22 -4.90 -7.36
C ASN A 172 9.66 -6.33 -7.54
N ARG A 173 9.34 -6.98 -6.40
CA ARG A 173 8.69 -8.27 -6.31
C ARG A 173 7.72 -8.25 -5.12
N PRO A 174 6.53 -8.86 -5.22
CA PRO A 174 6.05 -9.69 -6.34
C PRO A 174 5.49 -8.88 -7.53
N TYR A 175 5.48 -7.55 -7.44
CA TYR A 175 5.01 -6.64 -8.49
C TYR A 175 6.11 -5.62 -8.85
N LEU A 176 5.89 -4.84 -9.91
CA LEU A 176 6.81 -3.77 -10.31
C LEU A 176 6.35 -2.44 -9.72
N GLY A 177 7.26 -1.67 -9.15
CA GLY A 177 6.95 -0.34 -8.61
C GLY A 177 6.60 0.72 -9.64
N THR A 178 6.77 0.40 -10.93
CA THR A 178 6.36 1.23 -12.08
C THR A 178 4.99 0.83 -12.65
N SER A 179 4.33 -0.20 -12.06
CA SER A 179 2.98 -0.57 -12.45
C SER A 179 1.97 0.54 -12.16
N ASP A 180 0.81 0.49 -12.81
CA ASP A 180 -0.29 1.39 -12.51
C ASP A 180 -0.68 1.31 -11.03
N GLY A 181 -0.70 2.45 -10.35
CA GLY A 181 -0.98 2.56 -8.93
C GLY A 181 -0.91 3.99 -8.41
N LEU A 182 -1.17 4.15 -7.09
CA LEU A 182 -1.15 5.45 -6.45
C LEU A 182 0.26 6.07 -6.44
N THR A 183 1.30 5.29 -6.18
CA THR A 183 2.69 5.78 -6.19
C THR A 183 3.10 6.26 -7.58
N THR A 184 2.71 5.53 -8.64
CA THR A 184 2.96 5.92 -10.03
C THR A 184 2.22 7.20 -10.40
N HIS A 185 0.96 7.36 -9.97
CA HIS A 185 0.21 8.60 -10.13
C HIS A 185 0.94 9.78 -9.45
N LEU A 186 1.33 9.63 -8.18
CA LEU A 186 1.98 10.71 -7.42
C LEU A 186 3.36 11.09 -7.97
N ARG A 187 4.08 10.17 -8.62
CA ARG A 187 5.30 10.50 -9.36
C ARG A 187 5.04 11.44 -10.55
N GLY A 188 3.85 11.39 -11.13
CA GLY A 188 3.41 12.36 -12.15
C GLY A 188 2.98 13.72 -11.57
N VAL A 189 2.55 13.75 -10.31
CA VAL A 189 2.09 14.99 -9.63
C VAL A 189 3.25 15.75 -9.01
N PHE A 190 4.26 15.05 -8.48
CA PHE A 190 5.38 15.65 -7.74
C PHE A 190 6.72 15.40 -8.43
N PRO A 191 7.62 16.40 -8.44
CA PRO A 191 8.98 16.20 -8.94
C PRO A 191 9.78 15.22 -8.06
N ALA A 192 10.82 14.61 -8.62
CA ALA A 192 11.67 13.66 -7.92
C ALA A 192 12.42 14.25 -6.72
N SER A 193 12.58 15.57 -6.67
CA SER A 193 13.13 16.28 -5.51
C SER A 193 12.17 16.32 -4.32
N ARG A 194 10.86 16.29 -4.58
CA ARG A 194 9.82 16.40 -3.54
C ARG A 194 9.31 15.04 -3.06
N TYR A 195 9.18 14.06 -3.95
CA TYR A 195 8.44 12.83 -3.69
C TYR A 195 9.26 11.58 -3.99
N LEU A 196 9.31 10.68 -3.03
CA LEU A 196 9.83 9.32 -3.15
C LEU A 196 8.67 8.35 -2.83
N GLY A 197 8.30 7.49 -3.77
CA GLY A 197 7.18 6.56 -3.62
C GLY A 197 7.65 5.11 -3.49
N ILE A 198 7.40 4.47 -2.36
CA ILE A 198 7.71 3.06 -2.15
C ILE A 198 6.42 2.32 -1.77
N GLU A 199 6.11 1.22 -2.47
CA GLU A 199 5.09 0.28 -2.00
C GLU A 199 5.78 -0.81 -1.18
N LEU A 200 5.36 -0.93 0.08
CA LEU A 200 5.78 -1.99 0.98
C LEU A 200 4.81 -3.16 0.84
N GLU A 201 5.31 -4.27 0.34
CA GLU A 201 4.56 -5.51 0.16
C GLU A 201 5.01 -6.57 1.18
N VAL A 202 4.10 -7.02 2.03
CA VAL A 202 4.39 -8.05 3.03
C VAL A 202 3.63 -9.33 2.72
N SER A 203 4.31 -10.48 2.76
CA SER A 203 3.67 -11.77 2.59
C SER A 203 2.62 -12.02 3.68
N GLN A 204 1.40 -12.36 3.27
CA GLN A 204 0.28 -12.66 4.18
C GLN A 204 0.53 -13.87 5.08
N ARG A 205 1.59 -14.63 4.85
CA ARG A 205 2.02 -15.70 5.78
C ARG A 205 2.34 -15.16 7.19
N PHE A 206 2.71 -13.86 7.30
CA PHE A 206 2.99 -13.22 8.59
C PHE A 206 1.73 -12.77 9.32
N PRO A 207 0.87 -11.90 8.75
CA PRO A 207 -0.33 -11.44 9.47
C PRO A 207 -1.39 -12.55 9.68
N LEU A 208 -1.37 -13.61 8.86
CA LEU A 208 -2.27 -14.76 9.00
C LEU A 208 -1.61 -15.94 9.74
N GLY A 209 -0.34 -15.84 10.10
CA GLY A 209 0.44 -16.83 10.81
C GLY A 209 0.55 -16.54 12.32
N PRO A 210 1.58 -17.13 12.98
CA PRO A 210 1.77 -16.96 14.42
C PRO A 210 2.02 -15.48 14.80
N ALA A 211 1.27 -14.99 15.78
CA ALA A 211 1.34 -13.61 16.25
C ALA A 211 2.74 -13.13 16.70
N PRO A 212 3.61 -13.96 17.31
CA PRO A 212 5.00 -13.54 17.61
C PRO A 212 5.79 -13.15 16.37
N ALA A 213 5.77 -13.98 15.32
CA ALA A 213 6.49 -13.72 14.06
C ALA A 213 6.00 -12.42 13.38
N TRP A 214 4.69 -12.17 13.42
CA TRP A 214 4.11 -10.93 12.92
C TRP A 214 4.60 -9.71 13.71
N ARG A 215 4.59 -9.77 15.05
CA ARG A 215 5.09 -8.68 15.89
C ARG A 215 6.58 -8.41 15.68
N GLU A 216 7.37 -9.44 15.49
CA GLU A 216 8.81 -9.29 15.20
C GLU A 216 9.05 -8.63 13.86
N LEU A 217 8.31 -9.02 12.81
CA LEU A 217 8.40 -8.38 11.49
C LEU A 217 8.00 -6.91 11.56
N ILE A 218 6.92 -6.55 12.25
CA ILE A 218 6.52 -5.15 12.44
C ILE A 218 7.64 -4.35 13.10
N ARG A 219 8.29 -4.89 14.15
CA ARG A 219 9.39 -4.23 14.85
C ARG A 219 10.59 -4.01 13.92
N ALA A 220 10.95 -5.02 13.13
CA ALA A 220 12.05 -4.92 12.19
C ALA A 220 11.77 -3.90 11.07
N LEU A 221 10.58 -3.94 10.48
CA LEU A 221 10.14 -2.96 9.47
C LEU A 221 10.16 -1.53 10.02
N ARG A 222 9.70 -1.33 11.25
CA ARG A 222 9.75 -0.02 11.91
C ARG A 222 11.17 0.48 12.08
N ARG A 223 12.08 -0.33 12.67
CA ARG A 223 13.48 0.08 12.92
C ARG A 223 14.24 0.35 11.62
N SER A 224 14.08 -0.54 10.65
CA SER A 224 14.74 -0.40 9.36
C SER A 224 14.23 0.80 8.56
N LEU A 225 12.91 1.08 8.59
CA LEU A 225 12.35 2.28 7.98
C LEU A 225 12.88 3.54 8.66
N GLN A 226 12.88 3.59 9.99
CA GLN A 226 13.41 4.72 10.76
C GLN A 226 14.87 5.02 10.39
N ALA A 227 15.70 3.98 10.28
CA ALA A 227 17.10 4.13 9.89
C ALA A 227 17.27 4.64 8.45
N SER A 228 16.30 4.41 7.57
CA SER A 228 16.35 4.84 6.17
C SER A 228 15.84 6.27 5.92
N LEU A 229 15.22 6.93 6.93
CA LEU A 229 14.69 8.29 6.81
C LEU A 229 15.78 9.40 6.85
N SER A 230 17.03 9.05 7.13
CA SER A 230 18.17 9.96 7.05
C SER A 230 18.89 9.75 5.72
N GLU A 231 19.11 10.84 4.98
CA GLU A 231 19.94 10.87 3.78
C GLU A 231 21.39 11.17 4.12
#